data_8967f5c96eb2ab600a103717638b5c79
#
_entry.id   8967f5c96eb2ab600a103717638b5c79
#
_cell.length_a   1.000
_cell.length_b   1.000
_cell.length_c   1.000
_cell.angle_alpha   90.00
_cell.angle_beta   90.00
_cell.angle_gamma   90.00
#
_symmetry.space_group_name_H-M   'P 1'
#
loop_
_entity.id
_entity.type
_entity.pdbx_description
1 polymer ?
#
loop_
_entity_poly.entity_id
_entity_poly.type
_entity_poly.pdbx_seq_one_letter_code
_entity_poly.pdbx_strand_id
1 'polypeptide(L)'
;MILPPLPPVAAHWRPAGPDVLDLLASEHRALVAGVPVAAVVRHLCAEEQYLYPTVRAVLPDGAQLADAELAAGAAIRDLLRDGGDVRPALLGHVTRCAALFPALRAALDEATRIRLGNRVVIAQEAAPTRPHRRTPTQPPWNRLVDPIVGVLDKIRDTFSGHPGRAHS
;
A
#
# COMPACT_ATOMS: atom_id res chain seq x y z
N MET A 1 -7.53 -35.23 -16.26
CA MET A 1 -7.58 -35.28 -14.80
C MET A 1 -8.31 -34.00 -14.36
N ILE A 2 -9.54 -34.09 -13.90
CA ILE A 2 -10.35 -32.93 -13.45
C ILE A 2 -10.03 -32.76 -11.98
N LEU A 3 -9.51 -31.58 -11.60
CA LEU A 3 -9.29 -31.25 -10.19
C LEU A 3 -10.65 -31.14 -9.47
N PRO A 4 -10.78 -31.65 -8.25
CA PRO A 4 -12.01 -31.46 -7.47
C PRO A 4 -12.27 -29.98 -7.23
N PRO A 5 -13.55 -29.53 -7.15
CA PRO A 5 -13.86 -28.16 -6.85
C PRO A 5 -13.33 -27.78 -5.48
N LEU A 6 -12.81 -26.56 -5.37
CA LEU A 6 -12.36 -26.04 -4.08
C LEU A 6 -13.54 -25.97 -3.10
N PRO A 7 -13.32 -26.31 -1.82
CA PRO A 7 -14.38 -26.18 -0.83
C PRO A 7 -14.84 -24.72 -0.74
N PRO A 8 -16.16 -24.49 -0.50
CA PRO A 8 -16.66 -23.14 -0.32
C PRO A 8 -15.95 -22.47 0.86
N VAL A 9 -15.52 -21.22 0.66
CA VAL A 9 -14.97 -20.41 1.76
C VAL A 9 -16.07 -20.24 2.79
N ALA A 10 -15.78 -20.61 4.04
CA ALA A 10 -16.75 -20.49 5.12
C ALA A 10 -17.23 -19.03 5.24
N ALA A 11 -18.54 -18.82 5.34
CA ALA A 11 -19.15 -17.48 5.37
C ALA A 11 -18.64 -16.58 6.51
N HIS A 12 -17.99 -17.17 7.52
CA HIS A 12 -17.40 -16.49 8.68
C HIS A 12 -15.87 -16.41 8.61
N TRP A 13 -15.26 -16.79 7.47
CA TRP A 13 -13.79 -16.66 7.33
C TRP A 13 -13.37 -15.19 7.35
N ARG A 14 -12.49 -14.86 8.27
CA ARG A 14 -11.87 -13.54 8.36
C ARG A 14 -10.36 -13.68 8.17
N PRO A 15 -9.70 -12.80 7.41
CA PRO A 15 -8.25 -12.82 7.32
C PRO A 15 -7.65 -12.55 8.69
N ALA A 16 -6.57 -13.28 9.02
CA ALA A 16 -5.76 -12.99 10.20
C ALA A 16 -4.55 -12.15 9.78
N GLY A 17 -4.12 -11.23 10.64
CA GLY A 17 -2.94 -10.40 10.40
C GLY A 17 -3.13 -8.96 10.88
N PRO A 18 -2.13 -8.08 10.66
CA PRO A 18 -2.21 -6.69 11.06
C PRO A 18 -3.14 -5.89 10.14
N ASP A 19 -3.88 -4.95 10.71
CA ASP A 19 -4.51 -3.87 9.95
C ASP A 19 -3.41 -2.97 9.36
N VAL A 20 -3.48 -2.70 8.05
CA VAL A 20 -2.45 -1.92 7.34
C VAL A 20 -2.23 -0.53 7.94
N LEU A 21 -3.31 0.13 8.37
CA LEU A 21 -3.22 1.49 8.91
C LEU A 21 -2.55 1.50 10.29
N ASP A 22 -2.83 0.50 11.12
CA ASP A 22 -2.21 0.37 12.44
C ASP A 22 -0.73 -0.06 12.31
N LEU A 23 -0.42 -0.93 11.36
CA LEU A 23 0.94 -1.33 11.01
C LEU A 23 1.76 -0.12 10.58
N LEU A 24 1.30 0.63 9.56
CA LEU A 24 2.01 1.80 9.05
C LEU A 24 2.11 2.91 10.09
N ALA A 25 1.08 3.15 10.92
CA ALA A 25 1.16 4.10 12.02
C ALA A 25 2.24 3.72 13.06
N SER A 26 2.43 2.43 13.31
CA SER A 26 3.50 1.95 14.19
C SER A 26 4.89 2.18 13.56
N GLU A 27 5.03 1.88 12.27
CA GLU A 27 6.28 2.12 11.53
C GLU A 27 6.62 3.60 11.45
N HIS A 28 5.65 4.47 11.19
CA HIS A 28 5.84 5.92 11.19
C HIS A 28 6.42 6.43 12.51
N ARG A 29 5.95 5.92 13.65
CA ARG A 29 6.55 6.27 14.95
C ARG A 29 8.01 5.82 15.05
N ALA A 30 8.32 4.63 14.55
CA ALA A 30 9.69 4.12 14.52
C ALA A 30 10.59 4.96 13.60
N LEU A 31 10.10 5.36 12.41
CA LEU A 31 10.84 6.22 11.46
C LEU A 31 11.22 7.55 12.10
N VAL A 32 10.30 8.19 12.82
CA VAL A 32 10.56 9.47 13.51
C VAL A 32 11.54 9.29 14.69
N ALA A 33 11.47 8.18 15.39
CA ALA A 33 12.40 7.85 16.48
C ALA A 33 13.83 7.56 15.99
N GLY A 34 13.97 7.21 14.72
CA GLY A 34 15.24 6.88 14.06
C GLY A 34 15.41 5.37 13.84
N VAL A 35 15.53 5.00 12.59
CA VAL A 35 15.73 3.61 12.14
C VAL A 35 16.86 3.56 11.09
N PRO A 36 17.42 2.37 10.82
CA PRO A 36 18.38 2.20 9.73
C PRO A 36 17.79 2.60 8.36
N VAL A 37 18.61 3.14 7.47
CA VAL A 37 18.24 3.52 6.10
C VAL A 37 17.45 2.43 5.36
N ALA A 38 17.87 1.17 5.52
CA ALA A 38 17.18 0.04 4.92
C ALA A 38 15.69 -0.09 5.36
N ALA A 39 15.38 0.27 6.61
CA ALA A 39 14.00 0.25 7.09
C ALA A 39 13.17 1.38 6.46
N VAL A 40 13.75 2.57 6.29
CA VAL A 40 13.09 3.68 5.57
C VAL A 40 12.77 3.27 4.13
N VAL A 41 13.74 2.70 3.42
CA VAL A 41 13.56 2.28 2.03
C VAL A 41 12.49 1.20 1.91
N ARG A 42 12.50 0.19 2.78
CA ARG A 42 11.47 -0.87 2.78
C ARG A 42 10.07 -0.33 3.03
N HIS A 43 9.94 0.59 3.99
CA HIS A 43 8.68 1.25 4.30
C HIS A 43 8.13 1.99 3.07
N LEU A 44 8.91 2.88 2.48
CA LEU A 44 8.50 3.64 1.29
C LEU A 44 8.14 2.71 0.11
N CYS A 45 8.89 1.63 -0.12
CA CYS A 45 8.58 0.66 -1.17
C CYS A 45 7.25 -0.06 -0.92
N ALA A 46 6.94 -0.41 0.32
CA ALA A 46 5.69 -1.07 0.66
C ALA A 46 4.48 -0.15 0.48
N GLU A 47 4.61 1.13 0.83
CA GLU A 47 3.56 2.12 0.58
C GLU A 47 3.34 2.36 -0.92
N GLU A 48 4.41 2.46 -1.71
CA GLU A 48 4.32 2.59 -3.17
C GLU A 48 3.59 1.41 -3.82
N GLN A 49 3.82 0.21 -3.30
CA GLN A 49 3.22 -1.01 -3.87
C GLN A 49 1.77 -1.23 -3.46
N TYR A 50 1.38 -0.82 -2.25
CA TYR A 50 0.09 -1.21 -1.69
C TYR A 50 -0.76 -0.05 -1.17
N LEU A 51 -0.17 0.92 -0.47
CA LEU A 51 -0.94 2.02 0.09
C LEU A 51 -1.40 3.00 -0.99
N TYR A 52 -0.49 3.51 -1.81
CA TYR A 52 -0.83 4.56 -2.79
C TYR A 52 -1.73 4.08 -3.93
N PRO A 53 -1.61 2.85 -4.46
CA PRO A 53 -2.64 2.31 -5.35
C PRO A 53 -4.03 2.24 -4.71
N THR A 54 -4.09 1.90 -3.42
CA THR A 54 -5.35 1.88 -2.67
C THR A 54 -5.90 3.30 -2.49
N VAL A 55 -5.05 4.28 -2.09
CA VAL A 55 -5.44 5.70 -1.99
C VAL A 55 -6.05 6.19 -3.30
N ARG A 56 -5.41 5.91 -4.45
CA ARG A 56 -5.93 6.26 -5.78
C ARG A 56 -7.31 5.70 -6.05
N ALA A 57 -7.56 4.48 -5.62
CA ALA A 57 -8.78 3.77 -5.93
C ALA A 57 -9.97 4.18 -5.08
N VAL A 58 -9.74 4.54 -3.79
CA VAL A 58 -10.83 4.67 -2.81
C VAL A 58 -11.08 6.09 -2.31
N LEU A 59 -10.14 7.03 -2.48
CA LEU A 59 -10.32 8.41 -2.03
C LEU A 59 -10.69 9.34 -3.19
N PRO A 60 -11.53 10.38 -2.95
CA PRO A 60 -11.97 11.31 -4.00
C PRO A 60 -10.80 11.94 -4.77
N ASP A 61 -9.80 12.50 -4.08
CA ASP A 61 -8.61 13.10 -4.69
C ASP A 61 -7.40 12.15 -4.67
N GLY A 62 -7.69 10.84 -4.66
CA GLY A 62 -6.69 9.79 -4.44
C GLY A 62 -5.54 9.80 -5.43
N ALA A 63 -5.77 10.16 -6.69
CA ALA A 63 -4.71 10.25 -7.69
C ALA A 63 -3.69 11.35 -7.33
N GLN A 64 -4.16 12.55 -7.01
CA GLN A 64 -3.30 13.67 -6.63
C GLN A 64 -2.56 13.42 -5.31
N LEU A 65 -3.27 12.87 -4.31
CA LEU A 65 -2.69 12.51 -3.02
C LEU A 65 -1.57 11.48 -3.17
N ALA A 66 -1.82 10.42 -3.94
CA ALA A 66 -0.82 9.38 -4.19
C ALA A 66 0.38 9.92 -4.98
N ASP A 67 0.18 10.77 -6.01
CA ASP A 67 1.26 11.37 -6.77
C ASP A 67 2.15 12.27 -5.89
N ALA A 68 1.54 13.05 -5.02
CA ALA A 68 2.27 13.90 -4.07
C ALA A 68 3.14 13.08 -3.11
N GLU A 69 2.61 11.98 -2.57
CA GLU A 69 3.37 11.11 -1.67
C GLU A 69 4.46 10.30 -2.39
N LEU A 70 4.21 9.85 -3.62
CA LEU A 70 5.24 9.23 -4.46
C LEU A 70 6.42 10.19 -4.73
N ALA A 71 6.12 11.46 -5.04
CA ALA A 71 7.16 12.47 -5.23
C ALA A 71 7.93 12.75 -3.93
N ALA A 72 7.23 12.83 -2.78
CA ALA A 72 7.86 13.00 -1.49
C ALA A 72 8.75 11.79 -1.11
N GLY A 73 8.30 10.57 -1.36
CA GLY A 73 9.08 9.36 -1.16
C GLY A 73 10.34 9.31 -2.04
N ALA A 74 10.25 9.77 -3.30
CA ALA A 74 11.40 9.90 -4.18
C ALA A 74 12.43 10.90 -3.62
N ALA A 75 11.97 12.06 -3.16
CA ALA A 75 12.84 13.07 -2.53
C ALA A 75 13.54 12.54 -1.26
N ILE A 76 12.85 11.76 -0.44
CA ILE A 76 13.48 11.11 0.74
C ILE A 76 14.57 10.14 0.29
N ARG A 77 14.34 9.32 -0.75
CA ARG A 77 15.36 8.40 -1.28
C ARG A 77 16.57 9.12 -1.85
N ASP A 78 16.37 10.27 -2.50
CA ASP A 78 17.47 11.10 -3.01
C ASP A 78 18.31 11.66 -1.85
N LEU A 79 17.67 12.21 -0.81
CA LEU A 79 18.37 12.66 0.39
C LEU A 79 19.17 11.53 1.07
N LEU A 80 18.60 10.32 1.16
CA LEU A 80 19.31 9.15 1.70
C LEU A 80 20.52 8.76 0.87
N ARG A 81 20.42 8.87 -0.45
CA ARG A 81 21.52 8.56 -1.38
C ARG A 81 22.64 9.56 -1.26
N ASP A 82 22.29 10.84 -1.11
CA ASP A 82 23.23 11.95 -1.08
C ASP A 82 23.80 12.22 0.32
N GLY A 83 23.36 11.46 1.33
CA GLY A 83 23.81 11.62 2.72
C GLY A 83 23.25 12.87 3.41
N GLY A 84 22.12 13.41 2.90
CA GLY A 84 21.45 14.58 3.46
C GLY A 84 20.62 14.26 4.71
N ASP A 85 20.20 15.33 5.40
CA ASP A 85 19.27 15.20 6.54
C ASP A 85 17.86 14.88 6.06
N VAL A 86 17.44 13.62 6.28
CA VAL A 86 16.13 13.12 5.89
C VAL A 86 15.02 13.39 6.92
N ARG A 87 15.41 13.81 8.12
CA ARG A 87 14.47 13.92 9.26
C ARG A 87 13.30 14.87 8.99
N PRO A 88 13.47 16.09 8.45
CA PRO A 88 12.37 16.98 8.13
C PRO A 88 11.43 16.39 7.06
N ALA A 89 11.99 15.74 6.04
CA ALA A 89 11.22 15.12 4.97
C ALA A 89 10.40 13.91 5.47
N LEU A 90 10.99 13.06 6.33
CA LEU A 90 10.29 11.95 6.98
C LEU A 90 9.16 12.44 7.89
N LEU A 91 9.38 13.49 8.68
CA LEU A 91 8.35 14.03 9.54
C LEU A 91 7.17 14.58 8.72
N GLY A 92 7.46 15.28 7.61
CA GLY A 92 6.44 15.75 6.67
C GLY A 92 5.65 14.60 6.05
N HIS A 93 6.32 13.54 5.60
CA HIS A 93 5.71 12.33 5.06
C HIS A 93 4.77 11.67 6.09
N VAL A 94 5.26 11.39 7.29
CA VAL A 94 4.47 10.77 8.38
C VAL A 94 3.21 11.59 8.70
N THR A 95 3.33 12.92 8.74
CA THR A 95 2.21 13.81 9.01
C THR A 95 1.15 13.75 7.92
N ARG A 96 1.55 13.78 6.65
CA ARG A 96 0.61 13.69 5.53
C ARG A 96 -0.07 12.32 5.44
N CYS A 97 0.69 11.23 5.58
CA CYS A 97 0.14 9.88 5.58
C CYS A 97 -0.85 9.68 6.74
N ALA A 98 -0.53 10.15 7.94
CA ALA A 98 -1.43 10.07 9.09
C ALA A 98 -2.77 10.79 8.83
N ALA A 99 -2.76 11.88 8.07
CA ALA A 99 -3.98 12.61 7.69
C ALA A 99 -4.89 11.81 6.74
N LEU A 100 -4.35 10.86 5.99
CA LEU A 100 -5.14 9.98 5.08
C LEU A 100 -5.83 8.83 5.83
N PHE A 101 -5.31 8.39 6.96
CA PHE A 101 -5.77 7.17 7.64
C PHE A 101 -7.25 7.20 8.06
N PRO A 102 -7.81 8.29 8.58
CA PRO A 102 -9.25 8.33 8.91
C PRO A 102 -10.14 8.09 7.68
N ALA A 103 -9.82 8.71 6.54
CA ALA A 103 -10.57 8.56 5.30
C ALA A 103 -10.43 7.12 4.74
N LEU A 104 -9.22 6.55 4.76
CA LEU A 104 -8.98 5.16 4.37
C LEU A 104 -9.70 4.17 5.28
N ARG A 105 -9.72 4.43 6.59
CA ARG A 105 -10.45 3.58 7.55
C ARG A 105 -11.95 3.59 7.31
N ALA A 106 -12.49 4.72 6.87
CA ALA A 106 -13.91 4.85 6.51
C ALA A 106 -14.24 4.17 5.16
N ALA A 107 -13.31 4.22 4.20
CA ALA A 107 -13.50 3.70 2.85
C ALA A 107 -13.24 2.19 2.73
N LEU A 108 -12.47 1.58 3.64
CA LEU A 108 -12.05 0.17 3.57
C LEU A 108 -12.65 -0.64 4.71
N ASP A 109 -13.20 -1.81 4.39
CA ASP A 109 -13.59 -2.77 5.42
C ASP A 109 -12.38 -3.38 6.14
N GLU A 110 -12.60 -3.93 7.32
CA GLU A 110 -11.56 -4.54 8.16
C GLU A 110 -10.80 -5.66 7.41
N ALA A 111 -11.54 -6.52 6.71
CA ALA A 111 -10.93 -7.64 6.01
C ALA A 111 -9.98 -7.17 4.89
N THR A 112 -10.32 -6.10 4.19
CA THR A 112 -9.46 -5.49 3.18
C THR A 112 -8.23 -4.86 3.81
N ARG A 113 -8.37 -4.14 4.94
CA ARG A 113 -7.22 -3.56 5.66
C ARG A 113 -6.26 -4.64 6.16
N ILE A 114 -6.76 -5.76 6.67
CA ILE A 114 -5.91 -6.88 7.09
C ILE A 114 -5.22 -7.54 5.89
N ARG A 115 -5.91 -7.74 4.76
CA ARG A 115 -5.27 -8.27 3.54
C ARG A 115 -4.15 -7.36 3.04
N LEU A 116 -4.36 -6.05 3.06
CA LEU A 116 -3.32 -5.08 2.71
C LEU A 116 -2.15 -5.13 3.70
N GLY A 117 -2.41 -5.21 4.99
CA GLY A 117 -1.38 -5.34 6.03
C GLY A 117 -0.50 -6.56 5.81
N ASN A 118 -1.09 -7.71 5.52
CA ASN A 118 -0.33 -8.93 5.19
C ASN A 118 0.56 -8.75 3.95
N ARG A 119 0.09 -8.03 2.92
CA ARG A 119 0.88 -7.74 1.72
C ARG A 119 2.04 -6.79 2.00
N VAL A 120 1.82 -5.77 2.84
CA VAL A 120 2.87 -4.86 3.29
C VAL A 120 3.97 -5.63 4.01
N VAL A 121 3.62 -6.52 4.94
CA VAL A 121 4.59 -7.37 5.66
C VAL A 121 5.41 -8.21 4.67
N ILE A 122 4.76 -8.90 3.74
CA ILE A 122 5.45 -9.71 2.73
C ILE A 122 6.38 -8.86 1.85
N ALA A 123 5.93 -7.69 1.41
CA ALA A 123 6.75 -6.79 0.60
C ALA A 123 7.99 -6.30 1.35
N GLN A 124 7.86 -6.01 2.63
CA GLN A 124 8.97 -5.56 3.46
C GLN A 124 9.99 -6.67 3.73
N GLU A 125 9.53 -7.91 3.89
CA GLU A 125 10.42 -9.08 4.01
C GLU A 125 11.18 -9.36 2.71
N ALA A 126 10.52 -9.17 1.56
CA ALA A 126 11.11 -9.40 0.24
C ALA A 126 11.98 -8.23 -0.27
N ALA A 127 11.88 -7.05 0.34
CA ALA A 127 12.59 -5.87 -0.13
C ALA A 127 14.10 -5.96 0.12
N PRO A 128 14.94 -5.50 -0.85
CA PRO A 128 16.40 -5.52 -0.69
C PRO A 128 16.83 -4.63 0.49
N THR A 129 17.75 -5.15 1.28
CA THR A 129 18.28 -4.48 2.48
C THR A 129 19.31 -3.38 2.18
N ARG A 130 19.65 -3.15 0.90
CA ARG A 130 20.61 -2.15 0.46
C ARG A 130 20.05 -1.31 -0.70
N PRO A 131 20.23 0.02 -0.70
CA PRO A 131 19.91 0.85 -1.85
C PRO A 131 20.87 0.50 -3.00
N HIS A 132 20.38 -0.18 -4.03
CA HIS A 132 21.16 -0.44 -5.22
C HIS A 132 21.23 0.81 -6.11
N ARG A 133 22.45 1.16 -6.59
CA ARG A 133 22.72 2.29 -7.50
C ARG A 133 22.02 2.19 -8.87
N ARG A 134 21.35 1.08 -9.16
CA ARG A 134 20.64 0.81 -10.42
C ARG A 134 19.33 0.06 -10.17
N THR A 135 18.43 0.62 -9.42
CA THR A 135 17.04 0.16 -9.51
C THR A 135 16.41 0.95 -10.65
N PRO A 136 16.03 0.31 -11.79
CA PRO A 136 15.27 0.99 -12.82
C PRO A 136 14.02 1.58 -12.20
N THR A 137 13.68 2.82 -12.54
CA THR A 137 12.44 3.50 -12.13
C THR A 137 11.19 2.88 -12.76
N GLN A 138 11.35 1.81 -13.54
CA GLN A 138 10.27 0.96 -14.03
C GLN A 138 10.48 -0.45 -13.47
N PRO A 139 9.67 -0.88 -12.51
CA PRO A 139 9.76 -2.24 -11.97
C PRO A 139 9.30 -3.27 -13.00
N PRO A 140 9.95 -4.45 -13.11
CA PRO A 140 9.42 -5.61 -13.83
C PRO A 140 8.24 -6.25 -13.06
N TRP A 141 7.55 -5.52 -12.24
CA TRP A 141 6.53 -5.95 -11.29
C TRP A 141 5.13 -6.11 -11.89
N ASN A 142 4.95 -5.80 -13.17
CA ASN A 142 3.66 -5.93 -13.86
C ASN A 142 3.09 -7.36 -13.89
N ARG A 143 3.86 -8.38 -13.52
CA ARG A 143 3.39 -9.77 -13.49
C ARG A 143 2.82 -10.23 -12.14
N LEU A 144 2.96 -9.43 -11.08
CA LEU A 144 2.37 -9.70 -9.77
C LEU A 144 1.11 -8.85 -9.48
N VAL A 145 0.71 -8.00 -10.41
CA VAL A 145 -0.40 -7.04 -10.23
C VAL A 145 -1.77 -7.64 -10.54
N ASP A 146 -1.85 -8.75 -11.29
CA ASP A 146 -3.12 -9.35 -11.71
C ASP A 146 -4.11 -9.70 -10.57
N PRO A 147 -3.67 -10.13 -9.36
CA PRO A 147 -4.63 -10.37 -8.28
C PRO A 147 -5.15 -9.09 -7.61
N ILE A 148 -4.44 -7.95 -7.76
CA ILE A 148 -4.79 -6.68 -7.09
C ILE A 148 -5.86 -5.94 -7.87
N VAL A 149 -5.79 -5.98 -9.20
CA VAL A 149 -6.77 -5.34 -10.10
C VAL A 149 -8.16 -5.92 -9.87
N GLY A 150 -8.29 -7.23 -9.68
CA GLY A 150 -9.57 -7.87 -9.40
C GLY A 150 -10.21 -7.46 -8.07
N VAL A 151 -9.42 -7.12 -7.05
CA VAL A 151 -9.94 -6.61 -5.77
C VAL A 151 -10.32 -5.14 -5.89
N LEU A 152 -9.54 -4.34 -6.61
CA LEU A 152 -9.81 -2.92 -6.85
C LEU A 152 -11.03 -2.72 -7.76
N ASP A 153 -11.20 -3.54 -8.79
CA ASP A 153 -12.39 -3.52 -9.65
C ASP A 153 -13.66 -3.88 -8.87
N LYS A 154 -13.58 -4.86 -7.97
CA LYS A 154 -14.71 -5.24 -7.13
C LYS A 154 -15.10 -4.16 -6.12
N ILE A 155 -14.12 -3.42 -5.59
CA ILE A 155 -14.35 -2.26 -4.73
C ILE A 155 -15.00 -1.13 -5.54
N ARG A 156 -14.49 -0.84 -6.73
CA ARG A 156 -15.03 0.17 -7.63
C ARG A 156 -16.48 -0.13 -8.05
N ASP A 157 -16.78 -1.38 -8.39
CA ASP A 157 -18.14 -1.81 -8.78
C ASP A 157 -19.13 -1.70 -7.62
N THR A 158 -18.67 -1.93 -6.38
CA THR A 158 -19.53 -1.79 -5.18
C THR A 158 -19.88 -0.32 -4.90
N PHE A 159 -19.01 0.62 -5.24
CA PHE A 159 -19.24 2.07 -5.03
C PHE A 159 -19.86 2.77 -6.25
N SER A 160 -19.78 2.19 -7.45
CA SER A 160 -20.30 2.82 -8.68
C SER A 160 -21.79 2.59 -8.94
N GLY A 161 -22.47 1.76 -8.16
CA GLY A 161 -23.93 1.61 -8.18
C GLY A 161 -24.57 1.49 -9.58
N HIS A 162 -23.98 0.72 -10.51
CA HIS A 162 -24.60 0.48 -11.80
C HIS A 162 -25.56 -0.71 -11.71
N PRO A 163 -26.89 -0.50 -11.79
CA PRO A 163 -27.82 -1.60 -11.94
C PRO A 163 -27.63 -2.22 -13.33
N GLY A 164 -27.33 -3.51 -13.35
CA GLY A 164 -27.20 -4.29 -14.58
C GLY A 164 -28.44 -4.11 -15.47
N ARG A 165 -28.21 -3.67 -16.72
CA ARG A 165 -29.23 -3.71 -17.74
C ARG A 165 -29.52 -5.16 -18.06
N ALA A 166 -30.71 -5.63 -17.64
CA ALA A 166 -31.32 -6.83 -18.16
C ALA A 166 -31.60 -6.58 -19.66
N HIS A 167 -31.03 -7.42 -20.53
CA HIS A 167 -31.46 -7.52 -21.91
C HIS A 167 -32.57 -8.53 -22.00
N SER A 168 -33.75 -8.04 -22.42
CA SER A 168 -34.84 -8.85 -22.95
C SER A 168 -34.48 -9.34 -24.34
#